data_42f68375a448b9d5eb62968ffa7efd77
#
_entry.id   42f68375a448b9d5eb62968ffa7efd77
#
_cell.length_a   1.000
_cell.length_b   1.000
_cell.length_c   1.000
_cell.angle_alpha   90.00
_cell.angle_beta   90.00
_cell.angle_gamma   90.00
#
_symmetry.space_group_name_H-M   'P 1'
#
loop_
_entity.id
_entity.type
_entity.pdbx_description
1 polymer ?
#
loop_
_entity_poly.entity_id
_entity_poly.type
_entity_poly.pdbx_seq_one_letter_code
_entity_poly.pdbx_strand_id
1 'polypeptide(L)'
;VGSEMCIRDRDRKVYDGAAYFLEAADWLLCKLTGKQIRSASFALCKGLWREKQGYPEAGLFAEIAPELENIPEQKLGAKNALYIYPWEKAGTLTEEAAEELKLCADTIVTGAQMDAHAGLPALGITDAGKVLLVVGTSTGIIFQGKSRKEIQGLCSIADYCDLPELIGYAAGQASTGDCLEWFIKNSVPGYCQEQAREAGKDIFSWLSEQAEKLKPGQNGLLALDWWNGNRSCLADQELSGLILGLGLETRPEEIYRALLEACAFGVKRIFKEVEQYGIPLKEIHACGGITQKNPLFMQIYADVTGKKIIVHRCEQAPALGMAIYAAAALPSVKGGYGSGAEEGPQTEAVRHAALSAASANMQSRDFEVYTPQEEYHRVYESMGEEFDRLYDYFGMENHVMKKLKQRQW
;
A
#
# COMPACT_ATOMS: atom_id res chain seq x y z
N VAL A 1 18.71 -0.82 1.35
CA VAL A 1 19.84 0.05 1.75
C VAL A 1 19.75 0.44 3.22
N GLY A 2 18.54 0.74 3.76
CA GLY A 2 18.39 1.16 5.17
C GLY A 2 18.79 0.08 6.19
N SER A 3 18.35 -1.17 5.99
CA SER A 3 18.62 -2.29 6.91
C SER A 3 20.11 -2.64 6.93
N GLU A 4 20.74 -2.66 5.77
CA GLU A 4 22.18 -2.96 5.60
C GLU A 4 23.04 -1.90 6.29
N MET A 5 22.67 -0.64 6.20
CA MET A 5 23.38 0.45 6.90
C MET A 5 23.24 0.31 8.42
N CYS A 6 22.05 -0.03 8.93
CA CYS A 6 21.86 -0.28 10.37
C CYS A 6 22.72 -1.44 10.86
N ILE A 7 22.83 -2.54 10.10
CA ILE A 7 23.69 -3.67 10.45
C ILE A 7 25.15 -3.25 10.41
N ARG A 8 25.60 -2.53 9.35
CA ARG A 8 26.95 -2.01 9.21
C ARG A 8 27.37 -1.18 10.43
N ASP A 9 26.50 -0.29 10.88
CA ASP A 9 26.82 0.67 11.93
C ASP A 9 26.70 0.07 13.35
N ARG A 10 25.80 -0.90 13.55
CA ARG A 10 25.53 -1.50 14.87
C ARG A 10 26.22 -2.83 15.12
N ASP A 11 26.47 -3.61 14.06
CA ASP A 11 27.14 -4.92 14.14
C ASP A 11 28.04 -5.14 12.93
N ARG A 12 29.17 -4.46 12.94
CA ARG A 12 30.17 -4.52 11.87
C ARG A 12 30.65 -5.94 11.60
N LYS A 13 30.75 -6.78 12.63
CA LYS A 13 31.21 -8.17 12.49
C LYS A 13 30.21 -9.00 11.68
N VAL A 14 28.91 -8.82 11.92
CA VAL A 14 27.87 -9.48 11.12
C VAL A 14 27.87 -8.94 9.69
N TYR A 15 28.01 -7.62 9.52
CA TYR A 15 28.09 -7.00 8.19
C TYR A 15 29.23 -7.56 7.36
N ASP A 16 30.44 -7.62 7.93
CA ASP A 16 31.64 -8.09 7.24
C ASP A 16 31.57 -9.61 6.95
N GLY A 17 31.02 -10.41 7.88
CA GLY A 17 30.88 -11.86 7.76
C GLY A 17 29.75 -12.32 6.84
N ALA A 18 28.78 -11.46 6.53
CA ALA A 18 27.66 -11.81 5.67
C ALA A 18 28.12 -11.96 4.20
N ALA A 19 27.85 -13.11 3.59
CA ALA A 19 28.09 -13.31 2.16
C ALA A 19 27.05 -12.58 1.32
N TYR A 20 25.78 -12.57 1.75
CA TYR A 20 24.68 -11.89 1.07
C TYR A 20 23.71 -11.27 2.07
N PHE A 21 23.10 -10.17 1.69
CA PHE A 21 21.88 -9.62 2.30
C PHE A 21 20.67 -10.05 1.47
N LEU A 22 19.72 -10.68 2.13
CA LEU A 22 18.51 -11.22 1.51
C LEU A 22 17.28 -10.63 2.19
N GLU A 23 16.24 -10.33 1.42
CA GLU A 23 14.90 -10.21 1.98
C GLU A 23 14.47 -11.58 2.56
N ALA A 24 13.62 -11.57 3.58
CA ALA A 24 13.16 -12.82 4.19
C ALA A 24 12.49 -13.77 3.17
N ALA A 25 11.76 -13.20 2.22
CA ALA A 25 11.14 -13.93 1.13
C ALA A 25 12.16 -14.56 0.18
N ASP A 26 13.25 -13.85 -0.16
CA ASP A 26 14.34 -14.38 -0.99
C ASP A 26 15.06 -15.54 -0.27
N TRP A 27 15.30 -15.39 1.03
CA TRP A 27 15.87 -16.46 1.86
C TRP A 27 14.97 -17.69 1.83
N LEU A 28 13.65 -17.53 1.97
CA LEU A 28 12.70 -18.63 1.90
C LEU A 28 12.73 -19.31 0.53
N LEU A 29 12.75 -18.55 -0.56
CA LEU A 29 12.90 -19.12 -1.92
C LEU A 29 14.18 -19.94 -2.07
N CYS A 30 15.31 -19.44 -1.55
CA CYS A 30 16.57 -20.17 -1.55
C CYS A 30 16.47 -21.49 -0.76
N LYS A 31 15.80 -21.48 0.39
CA LYS A 31 15.58 -22.69 1.20
C LYS A 31 14.68 -23.71 0.50
N LEU A 32 13.61 -23.25 -0.12
CA LEU A 32 12.66 -24.12 -0.79
C LEU A 32 13.23 -24.75 -2.08
N THR A 33 14.06 -24.01 -2.83
CA THR A 33 14.51 -24.43 -4.16
C THR A 33 15.98 -24.84 -4.24
N GLY A 34 16.78 -24.56 -3.20
CA GLY A 34 18.23 -24.74 -3.24
C GLY A 34 18.97 -23.79 -4.19
N LYS A 35 18.29 -22.79 -4.77
CA LYS A 35 18.85 -21.86 -5.76
C LYS A 35 18.99 -20.46 -5.18
N GLN A 36 19.97 -19.69 -5.66
CA GLN A 36 20.11 -18.29 -5.31
C GLN A 36 19.12 -17.45 -6.14
N ILE A 37 17.95 -17.24 -5.58
CA ILE A 37 16.83 -16.54 -6.21
C ILE A 37 16.54 -15.26 -5.46
N ARG A 38 16.15 -14.22 -6.21
CA ARG A 38 15.65 -12.93 -5.71
C ARG A 38 14.25 -12.69 -6.26
N SER A 39 13.38 -12.14 -5.45
CA SER A 39 12.13 -11.59 -5.94
C SER A 39 12.42 -10.33 -6.76
N ALA A 40 12.00 -10.33 -8.02
CA ALA A 40 12.05 -9.14 -8.87
C ALA A 40 11.23 -7.99 -8.27
N SER A 41 10.05 -8.29 -7.72
CA SER A 41 9.17 -7.29 -7.08
C SER A 41 9.82 -6.56 -5.91
N PHE A 42 10.50 -7.30 -5.01
CA PHE A 42 11.25 -6.68 -3.90
C PHE A 42 12.43 -5.84 -4.41
N ALA A 43 13.19 -6.36 -5.37
CA ALA A 43 14.33 -5.65 -5.94
C ALA A 43 13.91 -4.35 -6.63
N LEU A 44 12.79 -4.36 -7.37
CA LEU A 44 12.21 -3.20 -8.03
C LEU A 44 11.69 -2.14 -7.05
N CYS A 45 10.92 -2.56 -6.04
CA CYS A 45 10.26 -1.63 -5.13
C CYS A 45 11.16 -1.11 -4.01
N LYS A 46 12.10 -1.92 -3.51
CA LYS A 46 12.94 -1.59 -2.35
C LYS A 46 14.42 -1.49 -2.68
N GLY A 47 14.90 -2.23 -3.69
CA GLY A 47 16.32 -2.38 -4.00
C GLY A 47 16.86 -1.39 -5.04
N LEU A 48 16.04 -0.51 -5.60
CA LEU A 48 16.39 0.38 -6.72
C LEU A 48 16.83 -0.38 -7.99
N TRP A 49 16.62 -1.68 -8.04
CA TRP A 49 16.94 -2.50 -9.22
C TRP A 49 15.93 -2.23 -10.35
N ARG A 50 16.41 -2.30 -11.58
CA ARG A 50 15.58 -2.20 -12.79
C ARG A 50 15.92 -3.35 -13.73
N GLU A 51 14.93 -4.00 -14.29
CA GLU A 51 15.11 -5.20 -15.10
C GLU A 51 16.14 -5.04 -16.24
N LYS A 52 16.07 -3.92 -16.96
CA LYS A 52 16.96 -3.66 -18.11
C LYS A 52 18.29 -3.00 -17.76
N GLN A 53 18.40 -2.36 -16.62
CA GLN A 53 19.53 -1.52 -16.22
C GLN A 53 20.31 -2.10 -15.04
N GLY A 54 19.70 -3.05 -14.31
CA GLY A 54 20.27 -3.55 -13.05
C GLY A 54 20.11 -2.55 -11.89
N TYR A 55 21.05 -2.61 -10.95
CA TYR A 55 21.16 -1.63 -9.87
C TYR A 55 21.70 -0.30 -10.39
N PRO A 56 21.47 0.81 -9.65
CA PRO A 56 22.12 2.10 -9.96
C PRO A 56 23.64 1.99 -10.03
N GLU A 57 24.25 2.98 -10.67
CA GLU A 57 25.70 3.09 -10.75
C GLU A 57 26.35 3.13 -9.37
N ALA A 58 27.55 2.58 -9.26
CA ALA A 58 28.31 2.47 -8.01
C ALA A 58 28.47 3.82 -7.28
N GLY A 59 28.59 4.92 -8.01
CA GLY A 59 28.69 6.27 -7.47
C GLY A 59 27.55 6.65 -6.53
N LEU A 60 26.31 6.25 -6.84
CA LEU A 60 25.16 6.53 -5.96
C LEU A 60 25.31 5.89 -4.58
N PHE A 61 25.79 4.65 -4.53
CA PHE A 61 26.03 3.96 -3.25
C PHE A 61 27.23 4.53 -2.50
N ALA A 62 28.27 4.98 -3.22
CA ALA A 62 29.44 5.64 -2.64
C ALA A 62 29.12 7.00 -1.99
N GLU A 63 28.14 7.74 -2.52
CA GLU A 63 27.65 8.98 -1.90
C GLU A 63 27.03 8.76 -0.52
N ILE A 64 26.40 7.58 -0.29
CA ILE A 64 25.84 7.21 1.01
C ILE A 64 26.96 6.87 1.99
N ALA A 65 27.89 6.01 1.57
CA ALA A 65 29.14 5.70 2.26
C ALA A 65 30.11 5.06 1.27
N PRO A 66 31.42 5.43 1.28
CA PRO A 66 32.40 4.96 0.30
C PRO A 66 32.49 3.43 0.19
N GLU A 67 32.37 2.69 1.31
CA GLU A 67 32.43 1.24 1.32
C GLU A 67 31.19 0.55 0.71
N LEU A 68 30.13 1.27 0.43
CA LEU A 68 28.91 0.74 -0.23
C LEU A 68 29.02 0.77 -1.76
N GLU A 69 30.06 1.35 -2.33
CA GLU A 69 30.23 1.51 -3.78
C GLU A 69 29.88 0.22 -4.56
N ASN A 70 30.36 -0.91 -4.10
CA ASN A 70 30.21 -2.19 -4.78
C ASN A 70 29.22 -3.15 -4.06
N ILE A 71 28.36 -2.62 -3.19
CA ILE A 71 27.40 -3.46 -2.42
C ILE A 71 26.45 -4.29 -3.31
N PRO A 72 25.94 -3.78 -4.46
CA PRO A 72 25.11 -4.60 -5.33
C PRO A 72 25.78 -5.90 -5.77
N GLU A 73 27.05 -5.85 -6.13
CA GLU A 73 27.78 -7.01 -6.60
C GLU A 73 28.26 -7.91 -5.44
N GLN A 74 28.74 -7.28 -4.38
CA GLN A 74 29.35 -8.00 -3.26
C GLN A 74 28.35 -8.68 -2.36
N LYS A 75 27.20 -8.04 -2.11
CA LYS A 75 26.27 -8.52 -1.08
C LYS A 75 24.79 -8.63 -1.52
N LEU A 76 24.37 -7.93 -2.60
CA LEU A 76 23.01 -8.04 -3.11
C LEU A 76 22.86 -9.05 -4.24
N GLY A 77 23.94 -9.70 -4.69
CA GLY A 77 23.92 -10.77 -5.67
C GLY A 77 23.66 -10.29 -7.12
N ALA A 78 23.95 -9.04 -7.44
CA ALA A 78 23.66 -8.44 -8.75
C ALA A 78 24.15 -9.24 -9.96
N LYS A 79 25.30 -9.93 -9.84
CA LYS A 79 25.91 -10.71 -10.93
C LYS A 79 25.39 -12.13 -11.06
N ASN A 80 24.94 -12.75 -9.96
CA ASN A 80 24.71 -14.20 -9.91
C ASN A 80 23.29 -14.60 -9.52
N ALA A 81 22.47 -13.64 -9.05
CA ALA A 81 21.10 -13.94 -8.64
C ALA A 81 20.16 -14.01 -9.85
N LEU A 82 19.26 -14.96 -9.82
CA LEU A 82 18.13 -15.02 -10.74
C LEU A 82 16.98 -14.24 -10.14
N TYR A 83 16.51 -13.22 -10.87
CA TYR A 83 15.37 -12.41 -10.47
C TYR A 83 14.09 -13.02 -11.05
N ILE A 84 13.12 -13.36 -10.19
CA ILE A 84 11.90 -14.08 -10.54
C ILE A 84 10.69 -13.26 -10.09
N TYR A 85 9.73 -13.09 -10.99
CA TYR A 85 8.45 -12.46 -10.68
C TYR A 85 7.48 -13.44 -9.99
N PRO A 86 6.45 -12.95 -9.25
CA PRO A 86 5.49 -13.81 -8.54
C PRO A 86 4.76 -14.82 -9.43
N TRP A 87 4.52 -14.47 -10.68
CA TRP A 87 3.87 -15.30 -11.71
C TRP A 87 4.82 -16.20 -12.50
N GLU A 88 6.07 -16.32 -12.08
CA GLU A 88 7.07 -17.14 -12.73
C GLU A 88 7.49 -18.31 -11.85
N LYS A 89 7.84 -19.43 -12.49
CA LYS A 89 8.40 -20.59 -11.81
C LYS A 89 9.84 -20.31 -11.36
N ALA A 90 10.07 -20.30 -10.07
CA ALA A 90 11.38 -20.20 -9.44
C ALA A 90 12.12 -21.56 -9.48
N GLY A 91 11.37 -22.66 -9.31
CA GLY A 91 11.92 -24.01 -9.29
C GLY A 91 10.90 -25.02 -8.79
N THR A 92 11.41 -26.12 -8.28
CA THR A 92 10.66 -27.13 -7.52
C THR A 92 11.27 -27.24 -6.12
N LEU A 93 10.57 -27.86 -5.19
CA LEU A 93 11.07 -28.10 -3.85
C LEU A 93 12.34 -28.95 -3.88
N THR A 94 13.26 -28.68 -2.95
CA THR A 94 14.33 -29.64 -2.60
C THR A 94 13.72 -30.87 -1.91
N GLU A 95 14.42 -31.99 -1.90
CA GLU A 95 13.96 -33.19 -1.18
C GLU A 95 13.73 -32.90 0.31
N GLU A 96 14.65 -32.17 0.96
CA GLU A 96 14.54 -31.74 2.35
C GLU A 96 13.27 -30.88 2.60
N ALA A 97 13.04 -29.87 1.77
CA ALA A 97 11.86 -29.02 1.89
C ALA A 97 10.56 -29.79 1.62
N ALA A 98 10.56 -30.71 0.66
CA ALA A 98 9.42 -31.55 0.35
C ALA A 98 9.05 -32.48 1.54
N GLU A 99 10.05 -33.09 2.18
CA GLU A 99 9.86 -33.93 3.35
C GLU A 99 9.32 -33.11 4.54
N GLU A 100 9.94 -31.96 4.84
CA GLU A 100 9.52 -31.08 5.93
C GLU A 100 8.08 -30.58 5.76
N LEU A 101 7.72 -30.17 4.55
CA LEU A 101 6.38 -29.65 4.22
C LEU A 101 5.35 -30.76 3.94
N LYS A 102 5.78 -32.02 3.83
CA LYS A 102 4.94 -33.19 3.44
C LYS A 102 4.29 -32.98 2.06
N LEU A 103 5.06 -32.44 1.13
CA LEU A 103 4.68 -32.21 -0.28
C LEU A 103 5.54 -33.04 -1.21
N CYS A 104 5.16 -33.12 -2.49
CA CYS A 104 5.97 -33.76 -3.52
C CYS A 104 7.17 -32.90 -3.91
N ALA A 105 8.32 -33.48 -4.22
CA ALA A 105 9.52 -32.74 -4.62
C ALA A 105 9.36 -32.00 -5.96
N ASP A 106 8.42 -32.43 -6.81
CA ASP A 106 8.04 -31.76 -8.06
C ASP A 106 7.08 -30.59 -7.88
N THR A 107 6.66 -30.29 -6.63
CA THR A 107 5.85 -29.12 -6.31
C THR A 107 6.55 -27.85 -6.77
N ILE A 108 5.85 -27.06 -7.61
CA ILE A 108 6.38 -25.83 -8.16
C ILE A 108 6.42 -24.72 -7.10
N VAL A 109 7.55 -24.03 -7.04
CA VAL A 109 7.76 -22.81 -6.25
C VAL A 109 7.76 -21.63 -7.20
N THR A 110 7.01 -20.60 -6.90
CA THR A 110 6.95 -19.34 -7.69
C THR A 110 7.71 -18.22 -7.01
N GLY A 111 7.90 -17.10 -7.70
CA GLY A 111 8.51 -15.91 -7.10
C GLY A 111 7.69 -15.40 -5.92
N ALA A 112 8.31 -14.56 -5.10
CA ALA A 112 7.69 -13.96 -3.92
C ALA A 112 7.20 -12.54 -4.19
N GLN A 113 6.21 -12.09 -3.39
CA GLN A 113 5.66 -10.74 -3.45
C GLN A 113 5.54 -10.14 -2.04
N MET A 114 5.54 -8.81 -1.95
CA MET A 114 5.23 -8.07 -0.72
C MET A 114 3.77 -8.30 -0.33
N ASP A 115 3.48 -8.38 0.97
CA ASP A 115 2.17 -8.73 1.52
C ASP A 115 1.01 -7.88 0.96
N ALA A 116 1.11 -6.55 1.03
CA ALA A 116 0.07 -5.67 0.50
C ALA A 116 -0.11 -5.81 -1.02
N HIS A 117 0.98 -5.99 -1.76
CA HIS A 117 0.97 -6.16 -3.22
C HIS A 117 0.46 -7.57 -3.62
N ALA A 118 0.77 -8.59 -2.82
CA ALA A 118 0.31 -9.95 -3.05
C ALA A 118 -1.22 -10.07 -3.08
N GLY A 119 -1.93 -9.20 -2.36
CA GLY A 119 -3.39 -9.19 -2.30
C GLY A 119 -4.10 -8.76 -3.59
N LEU A 120 -3.43 -8.09 -4.53
CA LEU A 120 -4.06 -7.53 -5.73
C LEU A 120 -4.92 -8.52 -6.51
N PRO A 121 -4.40 -9.67 -6.98
CA PRO A 121 -5.20 -10.60 -7.75
C PRO A 121 -6.30 -11.30 -6.93
N ALA A 122 -6.13 -11.42 -5.61
CA ALA A 122 -7.16 -11.96 -4.71
C ALA A 122 -8.41 -11.07 -4.63
N LEU A 123 -8.23 -9.77 -4.87
CA LEU A 123 -9.28 -8.76 -4.85
C LEU A 123 -9.76 -8.38 -6.26
N GLY A 124 -9.35 -9.13 -7.27
CA GLY A 124 -9.73 -8.89 -8.67
C GLY A 124 -9.06 -7.68 -9.31
N ILE A 125 -7.94 -7.22 -8.76
CA ILE A 125 -7.15 -6.12 -9.31
C ILE A 125 -6.08 -6.73 -10.23
N THR A 126 -6.41 -6.83 -11.51
CA THR A 126 -5.53 -7.37 -12.54
C THR A 126 -5.26 -6.40 -13.68
N ASP A 127 -5.85 -5.20 -13.63
CA ASP A 127 -5.76 -4.18 -14.68
C ASP A 127 -5.56 -2.78 -14.10
N ALA A 128 -5.12 -1.86 -14.95
CA ALA A 128 -5.08 -0.44 -14.66
C ALA A 128 -6.51 0.14 -14.47
N GLY A 129 -6.62 1.17 -13.63
CA GLY A 129 -7.89 1.83 -13.32
C GLY A 129 -8.53 1.38 -12.00
N LYS A 130 -8.02 0.31 -11.40
CA LYS A 130 -8.40 -0.15 -10.06
C LYS A 130 -7.32 0.26 -9.06
N VAL A 131 -7.75 0.60 -7.86
CA VAL A 131 -6.87 1.04 -6.77
C VAL A 131 -7.06 0.11 -5.59
N LEU A 132 -5.98 -0.42 -5.02
CA LEU A 132 -6.02 -1.05 -3.72
C LEU A 132 -5.78 -0.01 -2.64
N LEU A 133 -6.73 0.10 -1.70
CA LEU A 133 -6.65 0.93 -0.51
C LEU A 133 -6.56 0.04 0.72
N VAL A 134 -5.40 0.01 1.36
CA VAL A 134 -5.17 -0.75 2.60
C VAL A 134 -5.26 0.20 3.77
N VAL A 135 -6.37 0.17 4.52
CA VAL A 135 -6.64 1.10 5.63
C VAL A 135 -6.36 0.41 6.98
N GLY A 136 -5.29 0.84 7.62
CA GLY A 136 -4.84 0.38 8.93
C GLY A 136 -4.40 1.55 9.81
N THR A 137 -3.30 1.40 10.56
CA THR A 137 -2.63 2.50 11.30
C THR A 137 -2.27 3.64 10.38
N SER A 138 -1.79 3.32 9.19
CA SER A 138 -1.60 4.20 8.04
C SER A 138 -2.46 3.72 6.87
N THR A 139 -2.52 4.49 5.78
CA THR A 139 -3.18 4.05 4.55
C THR A 139 -2.16 3.82 3.45
N GLY A 140 -2.14 2.60 2.90
CA GLY A 140 -1.40 2.26 1.68
C GLY A 140 -2.30 2.35 0.46
N ILE A 141 -1.77 2.88 -0.64
CA ILE A 141 -2.47 3.07 -1.92
C ILE A 141 -1.62 2.44 -3.00
N ILE A 142 -2.14 1.40 -3.67
CA ILE A 142 -1.43 0.69 -4.75
C ILE A 142 -2.30 0.72 -6.00
N PHE A 143 -1.73 1.12 -7.11
CA PHE A 143 -2.43 1.18 -8.39
C PHE A 143 -1.49 0.93 -9.56
N GLN A 144 -2.08 0.69 -10.73
CA GLN A 144 -1.35 0.29 -11.93
C GLN A 144 -1.57 1.29 -13.06
N GLY A 145 -0.51 1.53 -13.83
CA GLY A 145 -0.54 2.34 -15.04
C GLY A 145 -0.02 1.57 -16.26
N LYS A 146 -0.49 1.93 -17.46
CA LYS A 146 -0.03 1.30 -18.72
C LYS A 146 1.31 1.85 -19.23
N SER A 147 1.72 2.99 -18.75
CA SER A 147 3.00 3.61 -19.11
C SER A 147 3.62 4.26 -17.90
N ARG A 148 4.95 4.22 -17.84
CA ARG A 148 5.69 4.83 -16.75
C ARG A 148 5.55 6.34 -16.76
N LYS A 149 5.17 6.90 -15.63
CA LYS A 149 5.12 8.33 -15.35
C LYS A 149 5.94 8.60 -14.09
N GLU A 150 6.86 9.55 -14.17
CA GLU A 150 7.59 9.99 -12.99
C GLU A 150 6.72 11.00 -12.25
N ILE A 151 6.12 10.55 -11.15
CA ILE A 151 5.23 11.34 -10.28
C ILE A 151 5.97 11.61 -8.98
N GLN A 152 6.24 12.87 -8.73
CA GLN A 152 6.98 13.28 -7.53
C GLN A 152 6.17 12.99 -6.26
N GLY A 153 6.85 12.56 -5.20
CA GLY A 153 6.25 12.34 -3.88
C GLY A 153 5.48 11.02 -3.74
N LEU A 154 5.49 10.13 -4.74
CA LEU A 154 5.03 8.76 -4.56
C LEU A 154 6.08 7.93 -3.80
N CYS A 155 5.61 6.89 -3.10
CA CYS A 155 6.49 6.00 -2.33
C CYS A 155 7.32 5.10 -3.24
N SER A 156 6.74 4.63 -4.35
CA SER A 156 7.42 3.73 -5.30
C SER A 156 6.78 3.84 -6.69
N ILE A 157 7.63 3.69 -7.71
CA ILE A 157 7.26 3.54 -9.12
C ILE A 157 8.14 2.41 -9.67
N ALA A 158 7.53 1.27 -9.99
CA ALA A 158 8.27 0.07 -10.36
C ALA A 158 7.65 -0.63 -11.58
N ASP A 159 8.50 -0.95 -12.56
CA ASP A 159 8.06 -1.61 -13.78
C ASP A 159 7.69 -3.08 -13.46
N TYR A 160 6.48 -3.49 -13.79
CA TYR A 160 6.01 -4.89 -13.67
C TYR A 160 6.14 -5.51 -12.26
N CYS A 161 6.18 -4.72 -11.20
CA CYS A 161 6.38 -5.27 -9.86
C CYS A 161 5.22 -6.10 -9.34
N ASP A 162 4.00 -5.81 -9.81
CA ASP A 162 2.76 -6.41 -9.31
C ASP A 162 2.01 -7.23 -10.36
N LEU A 163 1.99 -6.74 -11.58
CA LEU A 163 1.25 -7.32 -12.68
C LEU A 163 2.09 -7.27 -13.95
N PRO A 164 2.07 -8.31 -14.80
CA PRO A 164 2.73 -8.29 -16.10
C PRO A 164 2.25 -7.10 -16.94
N GLU A 165 3.13 -6.50 -17.71
CA GLU A 165 2.88 -5.36 -18.62
C GLU A 165 2.46 -4.03 -17.95
N LEU A 166 2.25 -3.98 -16.64
CA LEU A 166 1.78 -2.78 -15.96
C LEU A 166 2.85 -2.18 -15.04
N ILE A 167 2.88 -0.87 -14.99
CA ILE A 167 3.74 -0.14 -14.07
C ILE A 167 3.03 -0.06 -12.72
N GLY A 168 3.65 -0.55 -11.66
CA GLY A 168 3.16 -0.44 -10.31
C GLY A 168 3.51 0.90 -9.68
N TYR A 169 2.55 1.48 -9.00
CA TYR A 169 2.68 2.73 -8.24
C TYR A 169 2.23 2.51 -6.81
N ALA A 170 2.98 3.06 -5.87
CA ALA A 170 2.58 3.06 -4.47
C ALA A 170 2.63 4.48 -3.89
N ALA A 171 1.59 4.82 -3.16
CA ALA A 171 1.43 6.05 -2.40
C ALA A 171 0.90 5.73 -1.00
N GLY A 172 0.70 6.72 -0.15
CA GLY A 172 0.03 6.48 1.12
C GLY A 172 -0.01 7.70 2.04
N GLN A 173 -0.80 7.54 3.09
CA GLN A 173 -0.89 8.48 4.20
C GLN A 173 -0.13 7.92 5.39
N ALA A 174 0.60 8.77 6.10
CA ALA A 174 1.45 8.37 7.21
C ALA A 174 0.66 8.03 8.48
N SER A 175 -0.56 8.52 8.60
CA SER A 175 -1.45 8.31 9.74
C SER A 175 -2.90 8.24 9.28
N THR A 176 -3.62 7.23 9.73
CA THR A 176 -5.07 7.08 9.54
C THR A 176 -5.67 6.54 10.83
N GLY A 177 -5.51 5.26 11.13
CA GLY A 177 -5.91 4.68 12.41
C GLY A 177 -5.20 5.30 13.60
N ASP A 178 -3.93 5.61 13.47
CA ASP A 178 -3.13 6.27 14.51
C ASP A 178 -3.69 7.64 14.89
N CYS A 179 -4.16 8.42 13.92
CA CYS A 179 -4.80 9.71 14.15
C CYS A 179 -6.10 9.56 14.98
N LEU A 180 -6.93 8.59 14.60
CA LEU A 180 -8.18 8.31 15.32
C LEU A 180 -7.91 7.77 16.73
N GLU A 181 -6.95 6.88 16.87
CA GLU A 181 -6.54 6.35 18.19
C GLU A 181 -5.96 7.46 19.08
N TRP A 182 -5.09 8.32 18.53
CA TRP A 182 -4.56 9.49 19.23
C TRP A 182 -5.69 10.40 19.72
N PHE A 183 -6.67 10.70 18.88
CA PHE A 183 -7.82 11.53 19.26
C PHE A 183 -8.59 10.92 20.43
N ILE A 184 -8.91 9.62 20.34
CA ILE A 184 -9.65 8.93 21.41
C ILE A 184 -8.88 8.91 22.73
N LYS A 185 -7.59 8.66 22.68
CA LYS A 185 -6.75 8.59 23.89
C LYS A 185 -6.52 9.94 24.56
N ASN A 186 -6.41 11.00 23.78
CA ASN A 186 -5.91 12.28 24.28
C ASN A 186 -6.96 13.40 24.33
N SER A 187 -8.07 13.26 23.59
CA SER A 187 -9.00 14.38 23.39
C SER A 187 -10.47 14.03 23.60
N VAL A 188 -10.84 12.76 23.67
CA VAL A 188 -12.23 12.35 23.93
C VAL A 188 -12.52 12.40 25.44
N PRO A 189 -13.51 13.18 25.90
CA PRO A 189 -13.87 13.27 27.31
C PRO A 189 -14.36 11.94 27.88
N GLY A 190 -14.14 11.74 29.19
CA GLY A 190 -14.50 10.49 29.89
C GLY A 190 -15.99 10.15 29.83
N TYR A 191 -16.87 11.16 29.77
CA TYR A 191 -18.33 10.92 29.65
C TYR A 191 -18.70 10.20 28.36
N CYS A 192 -17.97 10.40 27.25
CA CYS A 192 -18.19 9.67 26.01
C CYS A 192 -17.90 8.17 26.18
N GLN A 193 -16.85 7.82 26.93
CA GLN A 193 -16.52 6.43 27.21
C GLN A 193 -17.54 5.78 28.14
N GLU A 194 -18.13 6.54 29.06
CA GLU A 194 -19.23 6.07 29.92
C GLU A 194 -20.46 5.79 29.10
N GLN A 195 -20.86 6.72 28.22
CA GLN A 195 -22.01 6.56 27.33
C GLN A 195 -21.82 5.38 26.34
N ALA A 196 -20.62 5.19 25.81
CA ALA A 196 -20.30 4.04 24.97
C ALA A 196 -20.49 2.71 25.74
N ARG A 197 -20.00 2.64 26.99
CA ARG A 197 -20.15 1.46 27.87
C ARG A 197 -21.62 1.19 28.21
N GLU A 198 -22.39 2.22 28.54
CA GLU A 198 -23.83 2.11 28.81
C GLU A 198 -24.59 1.61 27.59
N ALA A 199 -24.16 2.00 26.36
CA ALA A 199 -24.69 1.50 25.11
C ALA A 199 -24.18 0.10 24.73
N GLY A 200 -23.29 -0.52 25.53
CA GLY A 200 -22.71 -1.84 25.24
C GLY A 200 -21.76 -1.84 24.03
N LYS A 201 -21.12 -0.70 23.73
CA LYS A 201 -20.27 -0.50 22.54
C LYS A 201 -18.85 -0.12 22.91
N ASP A 202 -17.90 -0.42 22.02
CA ASP A 202 -16.59 0.21 22.10
C ASP A 202 -16.68 1.69 21.65
N ILE A 203 -15.70 2.47 22.06
CA ILE A 203 -15.72 3.93 21.85
C ILE A 203 -15.63 4.32 20.37
N PHE A 204 -14.95 3.53 19.52
CA PHE A 204 -14.86 3.79 18.08
C PHE A 204 -16.22 3.62 17.41
N SER A 205 -16.90 2.52 17.71
CA SER A 205 -18.26 2.24 17.21
C SER A 205 -19.25 3.29 17.66
N TRP A 206 -19.19 3.68 18.94
CA TRP A 206 -20.07 4.69 19.51
C TRP A 206 -19.85 6.07 18.83
N LEU A 207 -18.60 6.54 18.70
CA LEU A 207 -18.28 7.80 18.03
C LEU A 207 -18.70 7.77 16.56
N SER A 208 -18.49 6.65 15.85
CA SER A 208 -18.90 6.51 14.47
C SER A 208 -20.41 6.68 14.32
N GLU A 209 -21.22 6.09 15.18
CA GLU A 209 -22.68 6.25 15.17
C GLU A 209 -23.13 7.68 15.52
N GLN A 210 -22.44 8.37 16.45
CA GLN A 210 -22.76 9.78 16.71
C GLN A 210 -22.38 10.65 15.51
N ALA A 211 -21.21 10.42 14.91
CA ALA A 211 -20.72 11.14 13.74
C ALA A 211 -21.59 10.89 12.49
N GLU A 212 -22.20 9.72 12.35
CA GLU A 212 -23.11 9.38 11.25
C GLU A 212 -24.38 10.24 11.22
N LYS A 213 -24.83 10.73 12.39
CA LYS A 213 -25.98 11.62 12.51
C LYS A 213 -25.73 13.01 11.94
N LEU A 214 -24.47 13.39 11.76
CA LEU A 214 -24.08 14.67 11.20
C LEU A 214 -24.10 14.60 9.67
N LYS A 215 -24.51 15.68 9.03
CA LYS A 215 -24.36 15.83 7.58
C LYS A 215 -22.96 16.32 7.22
N PRO A 216 -22.48 16.06 5.98
CA PRO A 216 -21.24 16.65 5.49
C PRO A 216 -21.22 18.18 5.66
N GLY A 217 -20.12 18.71 6.19
CA GLY A 217 -19.93 20.16 6.40
C GLY A 217 -20.78 20.79 7.50
N GLN A 218 -21.69 20.06 8.15
CA GLN A 218 -22.59 20.61 9.18
C GLN A 218 -21.84 21.15 10.40
N ASN A 219 -20.72 20.52 10.75
CA ASN A 219 -19.91 20.90 11.91
C ASN A 219 -19.01 22.11 11.68
N GLY A 220 -18.85 22.56 10.42
CA GLY A 220 -17.96 23.68 10.08
C GLY A 220 -16.46 23.40 10.32
N LEU A 221 -16.08 22.14 10.54
CA LEU A 221 -14.71 21.76 10.77
C LEU A 221 -14.04 21.28 9.48
N LEU A 222 -12.74 21.57 9.36
CA LEU A 222 -11.87 21.03 8.32
C LEU A 222 -10.53 20.65 8.93
N ALA A 223 -9.97 19.50 8.56
CA ALA A 223 -8.71 19.02 9.12
C ALA A 223 -7.73 18.56 8.04
N LEU A 224 -6.43 18.63 8.33
CA LEU A 224 -5.36 18.02 7.56
C LEU A 224 -4.90 16.75 8.28
N ASP A 225 -4.74 15.65 7.54
CA ASP A 225 -4.43 14.29 8.05
C ASP A 225 -2.96 14.06 8.47
N TRP A 226 -2.17 15.11 8.70
CA TRP A 226 -0.71 15.05 8.82
C TRP A 226 -0.19 14.75 10.24
N TRP A 227 -0.87 13.90 11.03
CA TRP A 227 -0.44 13.56 12.41
C TRP A 227 0.97 12.95 12.48
N ASN A 228 1.41 12.24 11.43
CA ASN A 228 2.78 11.73 11.25
C ASN A 228 3.46 12.34 10.01
N GLY A 229 3.19 13.62 9.69
CA GLY A 229 3.66 14.25 8.48
C GLY A 229 2.86 13.83 7.23
N ASN A 230 3.30 14.29 6.07
CA ASN A 230 2.72 13.92 4.78
C ASN A 230 3.63 12.94 4.03
N ARG A 231 3.16 11.71 3.79
CA ARG A 231 3.92 10.68 3.08
C ARG A 231 3.87 10.87 1.56
N SER A 232 2.69 11.17 1.03
CA SER A 232 2.43 11.45 -0.39
C SER A 232 1.40 12.58 -0.50
N CYS A 233 1.59 13.60 -1.34
CA CYS A 233 2.66 13.76 -2.35
C CYS A 233 3.82 14.68 -1.90
N LEU A 234 3.74 15.32 -0.72
CA LEU A 234 4.77 16.26 -0.27
C LEU A 234 6.04 15.55 0.24
N ALA A 235 5.94 14.29 0.67
CA ALA A 235 7.03 13.50 1.24
C ALA A 235 7.73 14.24 2.39
N ASP A 236 6.96 14.91 3.27
CA ASP A 236 7.46 15.81 4.31
C ASP A 236 6.97 15.37 5.70
N GLN A 237 7.89 14.82 6.50
CA GLN A 237 7.62 14.34 7.86
C GLN A 237 7.62 15.46 8.91
N GLU A 238 8.03 16.68 8.56
CA GLU A 238 8.01 17.82 9.47
C GLU A 238 6.65 18.51 9.53
N LEU A 239 5.71 18.17 8.65
CA LEU A 239 4.33 18.65 8.68
C LEU A 239 3.57 18.05 9.86
N SER A 240 2.48 18.71 10.27
CA SER A 240 1.67 18.34 11.45
C SER A 240 0.20 18.40 11.14
N GLY A 241 -0.60 17.61 11.85
CA GLY A 241 -2.06 17.68 11.79
C GLY A 241 -2.60 19.07 12.14
N LEU A 242 -3.74 19.41 11.56
CA LEU A 242 -4.45 20.67 11.77
C LEU A 242 -5.94 20.39 11.88
N ILE A 243 -6.64 21.09 12.78
CA ILE A 243 -8.09 21.17 12.82
C ILE A 243 -8.47 22.65 12.81
N LEU A 244 -9.25 23.06 11.84
CA LEU A 244 -9.77 24.42 11.69
C LEU A 244 -11.26 24.44 12.03
N GLY A 245 -11.75 25.55 12.64
CA GLY A 245 -13.17 25.78 12.86
C GLY A 245 -13.67 25.41 14.28
N LEU A 246 -12.79 25.04 15.22
CA LEU A 246 -13.18 24.73 16.59
C LEU A 246 -13.83 25.91 17.30
N GLY A 247 -14.97 25.66 17.98
CA GLY A 247 -15.70 26.61 18.80
C GLY A 247 -16.06 26.04 20.16
N LEU A 248 -16.68 26.86 21.02
CA LEU A 248 -17.05 26.45 22.39
C LEU A 248 -18.09 25.32 22.44
N GLU A 249 -18.88 25.17 21.36
CA GLU A 249 -19.93 24.17 21.26
C GLU A 249 -19.49 22.92 20.49
N THR A 250 -18.24 22.87 20.01
CA THR A 250 -17.73 21.73 19.23
C THR A 250 -17.72 20.47 20.10
N ARG A 251 -18.30 19.40 19.56
CA ARG A 251 -18.44 18.11 20.25
C ARG A 251 -17.41 17.08 19.76
N PRO A 252 -17.09 16.06 20.56
CA PRO A 252 -16.13 15.03 20.18
C PRO A 252 -16.47 14.29 18.89
N GLU A 253 -17.75 13.98 18.64
CA GLU A 253 -18.20 13.32 17.41
C GLU A 253 -18.03 14.18 16.16
N GLU A 254 -18.07 15.51 16.29
CA GLU A 254 -17.84 16.46 15.20
C GLU A 254 -16.36 16.48 14.81
N ILE A 255 -15.46 16.47 15.81
CA ILE A 255 -14.02 16.36 15.56
C ILE A 255 -13.70 14.99 14.96
N TYR A 256 -14.26 13.91 15.52
CA TYR A 256 -14.05 12.57 15.00
C TYR A 256 -14.44 12.46 13.52
N ARG A 257 -15.61 13.02 13.14
CA ARG A 257 -16.03 13.09 11.74
C ARG A 257 -15.05 13.88 10.87
N ALA A 258 -14.62 15.06 11.32
CA ALA A 258 -13.64 15.86 10.58
C ALA A 258 -12.31 15.12 10.35
N LEU A 259 -11.88 14.27 11.29
CA LEU A 259 -10.70 13.43 11.13
C LEU A 259 -10.91 12.31 10.10
N LEU A 260 -12.09 11.67 10.08
CA LEU A 260 -12.44 10.71 9.02
C LEU A 260 -12.45 11.38 7.64
N GLU A 261 -13.07 12.55 7.55
CA GLU A 261 -13.13 13.36 6.33
C GLU A 261 -11.74 13.80 5.86
N ALA A 262 -10.86 14.22 6.78
CA ALA A 262 -9.47 14.59 6.47
C ALA A 262 -8.69 13.44 5.83
N CYS A 263 -8.81 12.21 6.35
CA CYS A 263 -8.20 11.03 5.75
C CYS A 263 -8.72 10.78 4.32
N ALA A 264 -10.02 10.94 4.10
CA ALA A 264 -10.61 10.79 2.77
C ALA A 264 -10.17 11.90 1.80
N PHE A 265 -10.08 13.15 2.25
CA PHE A 265 -9.55 14.25 1.45
C PHE A 265 -8.08 14.05 1.09
N GLY A 266 -7.27 13.56 2.01
CA GLY A 266 -5.87 13.23 1.74
C GLY A 266 -5.72 12.18 0.63
N VAL A 267 -6.56 11.14 0.62
CA VAL A 267 -6.61 10.16 -0.50
C VAL A 267 -7.08 10.81 -1.80
N LYS A 268 -8.13 11.65 -1.75
CA LYS A 268 -8.61 12.40 -2.92
C LYS A 268 -7.51 13.29 -3.49
N ARG A 269 -6.71 13.96 -2.65
CA ARG A 269 -5.57 14.77 -3.08
C ARG A 269 -4.52 13.94 -3.81
N ILE A 270 -4.16 12.78 -3.28
CA ILE A 270 -3.23 11.86 -3.95
C ILE A 270 -3.80 11.44 -5.31
N PHE A 271 -5.08 11.10 -5.39
CA PHE A 271 -5.72 10.74 -6.66
C PHE A 271 -5.69 11.87 -7.68
N LYS A 272 -5.98 13.09 -7.25
CA LYS A 272 -5.91 14.29 -8.10
C LYS A 272 -4.51 14.48 -8.71
N GLU A 273 -3.45 14.32 -7.91
CA GLU A 273 -2.08 14.38 -8.39
C GLU A 273 -1.77 13.28 -9.42
N VAL A 274 -2.19 12.05 -9.17
CA VAL A 274 -1.95 10.92 -10.08
C VAL A 274 -2.72 11.07 -11.40
N GLU A 275 -3.98 11.48 -11.34
CA GLU A 275 -4.85 11.62 -12.52
C GLU A 275 -4.38 12.71 -13.48
N GLN A 276 -3.66 13.75 -13.01
CA GLN A 276 -3.03 14.78 -13.86
C GLN A 276 -1.98 14.18 -14.82
N TYR A 277 -1.36 13.05 -14.46
CA TYR A 277 -0.42 12.35 -15.33
C TYR A 277 -1.10 11.38 -16.31
N GLY A 278 -2.45 11.37 -16.36
CA GLY A 278 -3.23 10.54 -17.27
C GLY A 278 -3.36 9.08 -16.80
N ILE A 279 -3.14 8.79 -15.53
CA ILE A 279 -3.38 7.46 -14.93
C ILE A 279 -4.80 7.47 -14.35
N PRO A 280 -5.76 6.75 -14.95
CA PRO A 280 -7.12 6.74 -14.46
C PRO A 280 -7.26 5.91 -13.20
N LEU A 281 -7.92 6.44 -12.17
CA LEU A 281 -8.26 5.73 -10.92
C LEU A 281 -9.79 5.65 -10.83
N LYS A 282 -10.39 4.56 -11.30
CA LYS A 282 -11.85 4.47 -11.52
C LYS A 282 -12.61 3.80 -10.37
N GLU A 283 -12.02 2.79 -9.75
CA GLU A 283 -12.66 1.94 -8.76
C GLU A 283 -11.69 1.66 -7.62
N ILE A 284 -12.18 1.76 -6.38
CA ILE A 284 -11.35 1.54 -5.18
C ILE A 284 -11.75 0.20 -4.56
N HIS A 285 -10.77 -0.68 -4.42
CA HIS A 285 -10.87 -1.92 -3.65
C HIS A 285 -10.20 -1.70 -2.30
N ALA A 286 -10.96 -1.77 -1.23
CA ALA A 286 -10.48 -1.48 0.12
C ALA A 286 -10.37 -2.77 0.95
N CYS A 287 -9.32 -2.85 1.76
CA CYS A 287 -9.12 -3.90 2.74
C CYS A 287 -8.42 -3.34 3.99
N GLY A 288 -8.36 -4.15 5.04
CA GLY A 288 -7.79 -3.77 6.33
C GLY A 288 -8.83 -3.74 7.44
N GLY A 289 -8.37 -3.80 8.68
CA GLY A 289 -9.26 -3.97 9.83
C GLY A 289 -10.25 -2.83 10.06
N ILE A 290 -9.91 -1.61 9.68
CA ILE A 290 -10.77 -0.43 9.83
C ILE A 290 -11.91 -0.47 8.81
N THR A 291 -11.65 -0.91 7.58
CA THR A 291 -12.63 -0.89 6.49
C THR A 291 -13.87 -1.74 6.79
N GLN A 292 -13.68 -2.85 7.48
CA GLN A 292 -14.77 -3.76 7.85
C GLN A 292 -15.54 -3.30 9.10
N LYS A 293 -14.90 -2.50 9.96
CA LYS A 293 -15.46 -2.10 11.26
C LYS A 293 -16.12 -0.72 11.24
N ASN A 294 -15.87 0.08 10.22
CA ASN A 294 -16.39 1.45 10.15
C ASN A 294 -17.07 1.75 8.79
N PRO A 295 -18.35 1.37 8.62
CA PRO A 295 -19.14 1.65 7.42
C PRO A 295 -19.22 3.14 7.09
N LEU A 296 -19.38 4.01 8.10
CA LEU A 296 -19.41 5.46 7.91
C LEU A 296 -18.13 5.95 7.20
N PHE A 297 -16.97 5.44 7.62
CA PHE A 297 -15.70 5.85 7.03
C PHE A 297 -15.61 5.43 5.55
N MET A 298 -16.11 4.24 5.21
CA MET A 298 -16.13 3.78 3.82
C MET A 298 -17.10 4.61 2.97
N GLN A 299 -18.25 4.99 3.51
CA GLN A 299 -19.18 5.88 2.83
C GLN A 299 -18.58 7.28 2.63
N ILE A 300 -17.88 7.83 3.64
CA ILE A 300 -17.17 9.12 3.52
C ILE A 300 -16.11 9.04 2.41
N TYR A 301 -15.33 7.96 2.34
CA TYR A 301 -14.38 7.77 1.22
C TYR A 301 -15.08 7.76 -0.13
N ALA A 302 -16.21 7.07 -0.27
CA ALA A 302 -16.97 7.06 -1.51
C ALA A 302 -17.47 8.47 -1.89
N ASP A 303 -18.08 9.16 -0.93
CA ASP A 303 -18.66 10.49 -1.13
C ASP A 303 -17.58 11.55 -1.42
N VAL A 304 -16.45 11.54 -0.71
CA VAL A 304 -15.34 12.48 -0.90
C VAL A 304 -14.63 12.23 -2.24
N THR A 305 -14.35 10.98 -2.59
CA THR A 305 -13.60 10.66 -3.81
C THR A 305 -14.48 10.66 -5.07
N GLY A 306 -15.80 10.57 -4.92
CA GLY A 306 -16.73 10.40 -6.03
C GLY A 306 -16.59 9.03 -6.72
N LYS A 307 -15.97 8.05 -6.05
CA LYS A 307 -15.66 6.74 -6.63
C LYS A 307 -16.33 5.62 -5.85
N LYS A 308 -16.70 4.55 -6.56
CA LYS A 308 -17.22 3.33 -5.94
C LYS A 308 -16.12 2.68 -5.10
N ILE A 309 -16.45 2.30 -3.87
CA ILE A 309 -15.58 1.56 -2.94
C ILE A 309 -16.11 0.13 -2.79
N ILE A 310 -15.26 -0.85 -3.01
CA ILE A 310 -15.52 -2.27 -2.81
C ILE A 310 -14.69 -2.71 -1.61
N VAL A 311 -15.35 -2.98 -0.49
CA VAL A 311 -14.71 -3.44 0.74
C VAL A 311 -14.69 -4.96 0.76
N HIS A 312 -13.52 -5.55 0.67
CA HIS A 312 -13.36 -7.00 0.67
C HIS A 312 -13.25 -7.55 2.09
N ARG A 313 -13.95 -8.67 2.35
CA ARG A 313 -13.92 -9.41 3.61
C ARG A 313 -12.94 -10.58 3.59
N CYS A 314 -11.94 -10.53 2.74
CA CYS A 314 -10.90 -11.53 2.60
C CYS A 314 -9.78 -11.29 3.61
N GLU A 315 -9.81 -12.00 4.76
CA GLU A 315 -8.80 -11.84 5.81
C GLU A 315 -7.38 -12.24 5.37
N GLN A 316 -7.28 -13.22 4.45
CA GLN A 316 -6.02 -13.76 3.95
C GLN A 316 -5.78 -13.41 2.48
N ALA A 317 -6.12 -12.17 2.09
CA ALA A 317 -5.94 -11.72 0.70
C ALA A 317 -4.49 -11.91 0.18
N PRO A 318 -3.42 -11.65 0.95
CA PRO A 318 -2.06 -11.93 0.49
C PRO A 318 -1.80 -13.41 0.19
N ALA A 319 -2.25 -14.31 1.05
CA ALA A 319 -2.07 -15.75 0.85
C ALA A 319 -2.86 -16.24 -0.37
N LEU A 320 -4.11 -15.82 -0.52
CA LEU A 320 -4.93 -16.13 -1.70
C LEU A 320 -4.32 -15.56 -2.97
N GLY A 321 -3.78 -14.34 -2.92
CA GLY A 321 -3.12 -13.72 -4.06
C GLY A 321 -1.87 -14.48 -4.50
N MET A 322 -1.05 -14.93 -3.54
CA MET A 322 0.09 -15.80 -3.87
C MET A 322 -0.34 -17.15 -4.48
N ALA A 323 -1.44 -17.73 -4.03
CA ALA A 323 -2.00 -18.93 -4.65
C ALA A 323 -2.47 -18.66 -6.10
N ILE A 324 -3.03 -17.48 -6.38
CA ILE A 324 -3.41 -17.05 -7.73
C ILE A 324 -2.19 -16.86 -8.63
N TYR A 325 -1.11 -16.20 -8.13
CA TYR A 325 0.15 -16.10 -8.88
C TYR A 325 0.73 -17.50 -9.19
N ALA A 326 0.73 -18.40 -8.21
CA ALA A 326 1.18 -19.77 -8.42
C ALA A 326 0.32 -20.52 -9.45
N ALA A 327 -1.00 -20.36 -9.41
CA ALA A 327 -1.89 -20.95 -10.43
C ALA A 327 -1.62 -20.39 -11.83
N ALA A 328 -1.33 -19.10 -11.95
CA ALA A 328 -0.97 -18.47 -13.22
C ALA A 328 0.37 -18.94 -13.79
N ALA A 329 1.30 -19.38 -12.94
CA ALA A 329 2.61 -19.91 -13.33
C ALA A 329 2.57 -21.38 -13.77
N LEU A 330 1.46 -22.10 -13.54
CA LEU A 330 1.34 -23.50 -13.94
C LEU A 330 1.21 -23.63 -15.47
N PRO A 331 1.83 -24.64 -16.08
CA PRO A 331 1.58 -24.98 -17.49
C PRO A 331 0.10 -25.33 -17.69
N SER A 332 -0.48 -24.98 -18.85
CA SER A 332 -1.84 -25.39 -19.18
C SER A 332 -2.02 -26.89 -19.13
N VAL A 333 -2.91 -27.35 -18.27
CA VAL A 333 -3.50 -28.67 -18.38
C VAL A 333 -4.74 -28.55 -19.25
N LYS A 334 -4.88 -29.39 -20.31
CA LYS A 334 -6.09 -29.40 -21.16
C LYS A 334 -7.34 -29.52 -20.27
N GLY A 335 -8.14 -28.44 -20.17
CA GLY A 335 -9.36 -28.38 -19.39
C GLY A 335 -9.25 -27.81 -17.97
N GLY A 336 -8.10 -27.29 -17.54
CA GLY A 336 -7.85 -26.67 -16.21
C GLY A 336 -7.08 -25.36 -16.32
N TYR A 337 -6.86 -24.74 -15.16
CA TYR A 337 -6.10 -23.50 -15.02
C TYR A 337 -4.69 -23.64 -15.61
N GLY A 338 -4.32 -22.76 -16.49
CA GLY A 338 -3.01 -22.68 -17.09
C GLY A 338 -3.09 -22.26 -18.55
N SER A 339 -2.32 -21.28 -18.94
CA SER A 339 -2.20 -20.90 -20.35
C SER A 339 -1.36 -21.95 -21.07
N GLY A 340 -1.94 -22.70 -22.01
CA GLY A 340 -1.24 -23.73 -22.81
C GLY A 340 -0.13 -23.16 -23.68
N ALA A 341 1.00 -22.88 -23.08
CA ALA A 341 2.22 -22.57 -23.80
C ALA A 341 3.22 -23.72 -23.61
N GLU A 342 3.71 -24.24 -24.72
CA GLU A 342 4.93 -25.03 -24.76
C GLU A 342 6.05 -24.29 -24.02
N GLU A 343 7.10 -25.01 -23.57
CA GLU A 343 8.28 -24.49 -22.85
C GLU A 343 9.09 -23.48 -23.70
N GLY A 344 8.46 -22.35 -24.07
CA GLY A 344 9.07 -21.22 -24.76
C GLY A 344 8.91 -19.94 -23.94
N PRO A 345 9.67 -18.89 -24.22
CA PRO A 345 9.53 -17.61 -23.53
C PRO A 345 8.12 -17.06 -23.76
N GLN A 346 7.29 -17.10 -22.72
CA GLN A 346 5.95 -16.50 -22.75
C GLN A 346 6.07 -14.98 -22.82
N THR A 347 5.28 -14.37 -23.70
CA THR A 347 5.17 -12.90 -23.71
C THR A 347 4.48 -12.40 -22.45
N GLU A 348 4.78 -11.17 -22.03
CA GLU A 348 4.13 -10.56 -20.87
C GLU A 348 2.60 -10.51 -21.02
N ALA A 349 2.07 -10.34 -22.25
CA ALA A 349 0.65 -10.39 -22.54
C ALA A 349 0.02 -11.76 -22.23
N VAL A 350 0.72 -12.85 -22.52
CA VAL A 350 0.27 -14.22 -22.19
C VAL A 350 0.26 -14.42 -20.68
N ARG A 351 1.29 -13.96 -19.98
CA ARG A 351 1.37 -14.00 -18.51
C ARG A 351 0.25 -13.18 -17.85
N HIS A 352 -0.01 -11.99 -18.38
CA HIS A 352 -1.11 -11.13 -17.90
C HIS A 352 -2.48 -11.79 -18.10
N ALA A 353 -2.73 -12.38 -19.25
CA ALA A 353 -3.96 -13.12 -19.52
C ALA A 353 -4.13 -14.32 -18.58
N ALA A 354 -3.07 -15.08 -18.32
CA ALA A 354 -3.07 -16.22 -17.39
C ALA A 354 -3.39 -15.78 -15.97
N LEU A 355 -2.75 -14.70 -15.49
CA LEU A 355 -3.00 -14.15 -14.17
C LEU A 355 -4.43 -13.62 -14.03
N SER A 356 -4.94 -12.92 -15.03
CA SER A 356 -6.32 -12.42 -15.05
C SER A 356 -7.35 -13.54 -15.04
N ALA A 357 -7.12 -14.62 -15.77
CA ALA A 357 -7.97 -15.80 -15.77
C ALA A 357 -7.94 -16.53 -14.41
N ALA A 358 -6.77 -16.73 -13.82
CA ALA A 358 -6.62 -17.33 -12.50
C ALA A 358 -7.32 -16.47 -11.42
N SER A 359 -7.13 -15.15 -11.45
CA SER A 359 -7.81 -14.22 -10.56
C SER A 359 -9.33 -14.31 -10.71
N ALA A 360 -9.87 -14.24 -11.91
CA ALA A 360 -11.33 -14.30 -12.17
C ALA A 360 -12.00 -15.56 -11.57
N ASN A 361 -11.24 -16.66 -11.52
CA ASN A 361 -11.73 -17.94 -11.00
C ASN A 361 -11.56 -18.10 -9.48
N MET A 362 -10.51 -17.51 -8.88
CA MET A 362 -10.10 -17.74 -7.50
C MET A 362 -10.30 -16.54 -6.57
N GLN A 363 -10.51 -15.32 -7.10
CA GLN A 363 -10.66 -14.11 -6.30
C GLN A 363 -11.78 -14.21 -5.27
N SER A 364 -11.63 -13.48 -4.18
CA SER A 364 -12.69 -13.35 -3.18
C SER A 364 -13.93 -12.68 -3.76
N ARG A 365 -15.10 -13.28 -3.48
CA ARG A 365 -16.42 -12.75 -3.87
C ARG A 365 -17.21 -12.22 -2.67
N ASP A 366 -16.63 -12.23 -1.50
CA ASP A 366 -17.21 -11.67 -0.29
C ASP A 366 -16.75 -10.21 -0.14
N PHE A 367 -17.64 -9.30 -0.53
CA PHE A 367 -17.39 -7.86 -0.47
C PHE A 367 -18.68 -7.07 -0.27
N GLU A 368 -18.54 -5.87 0.24
CA GLU A 368 -19.57 -4.85 0.38
C GLU A 368 -19.26 -3.67 -0.52
N VAL A 369 -20.28 -2.98 -1.03
CA VAL A 369 -20.11 -1.89 -1.99
C VAL A 369 -20.70 -0.61 -1.43
N TYR A 370 -19.91 0.44 -1.45
CA TYR A 370 -20.31 1.81 -1.13
C TYR A 370 -20.26 2.66 -2.41
N THR A 371 -21.37 3.32 -2.71
CA THR A 371 -21.48 4.21 -3.86
C THR A 371 -21.59 5.65 -3.40
N PRO A 372 -20.99 6.60 -4.13
CA PRO A 372 -21.12 8.02 -3.79
C PRO A 372 -22.58 8.45 -3.76
N GLN A 373 -22.95 9.20 -2.72
CA GLN A 373 -24.24 9.89 -2.63
C GLN A 373 -24.06 11.26 -3.26
N GLU A 374 -24.76 11.53 -4.36
CA GLU A 374 -24.52 12.73 -5.17
C GLU A 374 -24.69 14.04 -4.40
N GLU A 375 -25.68 14.11 -3.49
CA GLU A 375 -25.89 15.28 -2.62
C GLU A 375 -24.68 15.52 -1.72
N TYR A 376 -24.13 14.47 -1.09
CA TYR A 376 -22.99 14.56 -0.22
C TYR A 376 -21.68 14.80 -0.99
N HIS A 377 -21.54 14.16 -2.13
CA HIS A 377 -20.39 14.38 -3.01
C HIS A 377 -20.23 15.84 -3.40
N ARG A 378 -21.33 16.55 -3.76
CA ARG A 378 -21.29 17.98 -4.09
C ARG A 378 -20.82 18.84 -2.91
N VAL A 379 -21.25 18.52 -1.69
CA VAL A 379 -20.76 19.24 -0.50
C VAL A 379 -19.26 18.99 -0.31
N TYR A 380 -18.82 17.73 -0.43
CA TYR A 380 -17.40 17.38 -0.31
C TYR A 380 -16.53 17.91 -1.46
N GLU A 381 -17.08 18.16 -2.65
CA GLU A 381 -16.34 18.88 -3.69
C GLU A 381 -15.99 20.31 -3.23
N SER A 382 -16.96 21.06 -2.70
CA SER A 382 -16.71 22.41 -2.17
C SER A 382 -15.77 22.41 -0.97
N MET A 383 -15.93 21.48 -0.02
CA MET A 383 -15.00 21.32 1.11
C MET A 383 -13.60 20.93 0.65
N GLY A 384 -13.50 20.11 -0.39
CA GLY A 384 -12.26 19.69 -0.99
C GLY A 384 -11.44 20.84 -1.60
N GLU A 385 -12.10 21.87 -2.15
CA GLU A 385 -11.41 23.08 -2.60
C GLU A 385 -10.75 23.82 -1.43
N GLU A 386 -11.42 23.91 -0.29
CA GLU A 386 -10.84 24.53 0.91
C GLU A 386 -9.73 23.64 1.53
N PHE A 387 -9.90 22.31 1.50
CA PHE A 387 -8.84 21.38 1.90
C PHE A 387 -7.59 21.58 1.03
N ASP A 388 -7.73 21.64 -0.29
CA ASP A 388 -6.62 21.87 -1.22
C ASP A 388 -5.91 23.20 -0.94
N ARG A 389 -6.66 24.28 -0.63
CA ARG A 389 -6.07 25.58 -0.23
C ARG A 389 -5.23 25.47 1.05
N LEU A 390 -5.74 24.78 2.08
CA LEU A 390 -5.00 24.57 3.33
C LEU A 390 -3.78 23.66 3.09
N TYR A 391 -3.95 22.62 2.27
CA TYR A 391 -2.89 21.70 1.89
C TYR A 391 -1.72 22.43 1.22
N ASP A 392 -2.03 23.25 0.21
CA ASP A 392 -1.03 24.03 -0.53
C ASP A 392 -0.38 25.09 0.37
N TYR A 393 -1.18 25.83 1.16
CA TYR A 393 -0.69 26.87 2.06
C TYR A 393 0.29 26.30 3.10
N PHE A 394 -0.11 25.30 3.87
CA PHE A 394 0.75 24.75 4.95
C PHE A 394 1.81 23.78 4.44
N GLY A 395 1.58 23.12 3.32
CA GLY A 395 2.52 22.15 2.77
C GLY A 395 3.62 22.79 1.93
N MET A 396 3.33 23.87 1.22
CA MET A 396 4.27 24.43 0.23
C MET A 396 4.62 25.88 0.49
N GLU A 397 3.68 26.74 0.93
CA GLU A 397 3.90 28.17 1.01
C GLU A 397 4.37 28.63 2.40
N ASN A 398 3.78 28.08 3.46
CA ASN A 398 4.01 28.53 4.83
C ASN A 398 4.71 27.49 5.71
N HIS A 399 5.88 27.81 6.19
CA HIS A 399 6.69 26.89 7.00
C HIS A 399 6.45 26.98 8.51
N VAL A 400 5.30 27.52 8.96
CA VAL A 400 5.02 27.69 10.38
C VAL A 400 5.04 26.36 11.16
N MET A 401 4.51 25.26 10.57
CA MET A 401 4.52 23.96 11.21
C MET A 401 5.94 23.47 11.49
N LYS A 402 6.85 23.64 10.55
CA LYS A 402 8.28 23.29 10.70
C LYS A 402 8.97 24.14 11.76
N LYS A 403 8.72 25.47 11.77
CA LYS A 403 9.26 26.38 12.78
C LYS A 403 8.80 25.98 14.19
N LEU A 404 7.52 25.62 14.34
CA LEU A 404 6.95 25.16 15.62
C LEU A 404 7.63 23.87 16.10
N LYS A 405 7.84 22.88 15.23
CA LYS A 405 8.53 21.63 15.57
C LYS A 405 9.99 21.84 15.97
N GLN A 406 10.69 22.71 15.25
CA GLN A 406 12.11 22.98 15.51
C GLN A 406 12.33 23.87 16.75
N ARG A 407 11.24 24.36 17.39
CA ARG A 407 11.28 25.26 18.56
C ARG A 407 12.23 26.45 18.36
N GLN A 408 12.28 26.99 17.14
CA GLN A 408 13.07 28.16 16.81
C GLN A 408 12.30 29.43 17.17
N TRP A 409 12.39 29.80 18.45
CA TRP A 409 11.87 31.06 18.98
C TRP A 409 13.02 31.94 19.43
#